data_dd25e4e9bbd7b256c5a13714de03758c
#
_entry.id   dd25e4e9bbd7b256c5a13714de03758c
#
_cell.length_a   1.000
_cell.length_b   1.000
_cell.length_c   1.000
_cell.angle_alpha   90.00
_cell.angle_beta   90.00
_cell.angle_gamma   90.00
#
_symmetry.space_group_name_H-M   'P 1'
#
loop_
_entity.id
_entity.type
_entity.pdbx_description
1 polymer ?
#
loop_
_entity_poly.entity_id
_entity_poly.type
_entity_poly.pdbx_seq_one_letter_code
_entity_poly.pdbx_strand_id
1 'polypeptide(L)'
;MKSHEVKLHVYDVASGNDLIIKTGEPAEQYLTSITWNPDNERVYIGVLNRGQDHLQFNEYNALNGEYLQTIFEDKDEQYVEPVGPAHFLPNSTNEFLWIAQRDGFYHIWKHNVNNKKAKQITKGEFVITAFNGFDAKGENIYYTSTEVSPLERHYYKHNLKNGKKVKITKEHGTHNVLPSASGKYFLDNYSSTDVARNVDIADAKGNFVKRLHEAVDPLKDYNIGTIE
;
A
#
# COMPACT_ATOMS: atom_id res chain seq x y z
N MET A 1 -3.34 -1.74 -32.62
CA MET A 1 -3.99 -0.59 -31.96
C MET A 1 -2.87 0.37 -31.55
N LYS A 2 -2.97 1.67 -31.82
CA LYS A 2 -1.92 2.63 -31.48
C LYS A 2 -1.93 2.82 -29.96
N SER A 3 -0.79 2.68 -29.29
CA SER A 3 -0.65 2.87 -27.84
C SER A 3 -0.58 4.35 -27.51
N HIS A 4 -0.90 4.71 -26.26
CA HIS A 4 -0.66 6.06 -25.77
C HIS A 4 0.82 6.22 -25.44
N GLU A 5 1.40 7.32 -25.89
CA GLU A 5 2.72 7.79 -25.47
C GLU A 5 2.52 8.81 -24.35
N VAL A 6 2.91 8.45 -23.14
CA VAL A 6 2.73 9.29 -21.94
C VAL A 6 4.06 9.92 -21.55
N LYS A 7 3.99 11.15 -21.04
CA LYS A 7 5.14 11.86 -20.45
C LYS A 7 4.79 12.30 -19.05
N LEU A 8 5.74 12.21 -18.15
CA LEU A 8 5.60 12.73 -16.80
C LEU A 8 6.28 14.09 -16.71
N HIS A 9 5.57 15.05 -16.14
CA HIS A 9 6.08 16.40 -15.91
C HIS A 9 6.15 16.70 -14.41
N VAL A 10 7.16 17.46 -14.03
CA VAL A 10 7.27 18.13 -12.74
C VAL A 10 7.01 19.62 -12.96
N TYR A 11 5.99 20.15 -12.29
CA TYR A 11 5.61 21.55 -12.37
C TYR A 11 5.93 22.27 -11.07
N ASP A 12 6.76 23.31 -11.15
CA ASP A 12 7.05 24.20 -10.03
C ASP A 12 6.01 25.31 -9.95
N VAL A 13 5.14 25.24 -8.94
CA VAL A 13 4.04 26.20 -8.75
C VAL A 13 4.53 27.62 -8.51
N ALA A 14 5.69 27.79 -7.86
CA ALA A 14 6.20 29.12 -7.51
C ALA A 14 6.83 29.84 -8.70
N SER A 15 7.60 29.14 -9.53
CA SER A 15 8.28 29.72 -10.70
C SER A 15 7.47 29.61 -11.99
N GLY A 16 6.48 28.69 -12.04
CA GLY A 16 5.75 28.34 -13.26
C GLY A 16 6.54 27.45 -14.23
N ASN A 17 7.70 26.94 -13.82
CA ASN A 17 8.51 26.09 -14.68
C ASN A 17 7.91 24.69 -14.82
N ASP A 18 7.94 24.17 -16.06
CA ASP A 18 7.52 22.82 -16.42
C ASP A 18 8.73 22.01 -16.90
N LEU A 19 8.94 20.84 -16.30
CA LEU A 19 10.07 19.96 -16.56
C LEU A 19 9.59 18.57 -16.96
N ILE A 20 10.08 18.03 -18.07
CA ILE A 20 9.81 16.66 -18.49
C ILE A 20 10.80 15.71 -17.82
N ILE A 21 10.31 14.65 -17.20
CA ILE A 21 11.13 13.54 -16.68
C ILE A 21 11.52 12.63 -17.86
N LYS A 22 12.81 12.35 -17.98
CA LYS A 22 13.39 11.57 -19.08
C LYS A 22 13.28 10.07 -18.79
N THR A 23 12.10 9.51 -19.00
CA THR A 23 11.82 8.10 -18.71
C THR A 23 12.43 7.11 -19.71
N GLY A 24 13.02 7.62 -20.81
CA GLY A 24 13.71 6.79 -21.80
C GLY A 24 12.77 6.15 -22.83
N GLU A 25 13.37 5.26 -23.62
CA GLU A 25 12.68 4.50 -24.65
C GLU A 25 12.48 3.02 -24.20
N PRO A 26 11.47 2.33 -24.74
CA PRO A 26 10.50 2.77 -25.74
C PRO A 26 9.46 3.75 -25.17
N ALA A 27 8.96 4.68 -25.97
CA ALA A 27 7.91 5.63 -25.58
C ALA A 27 6.58 4.93 -25.24
N GLU A 28 6.35 3.73 -25.76
CA GLU A 28 5.23 2.86 -25.42
C GLU A 28 5.49 2.12 -24.10
N GLN A 29 5.34 2.82 -22.99
CA GLN A 29 5.53 2.30 -21.63
C GLN A 29 4.43 2.83 -20.71
N TYR A 30 4.23 2.17 -19.59
CA TYR A 30 3.34 2.65 -18.53
C TYR A 30 4.17 3.31 -17.42
N LEU A 31 3.78 4.52 -17.03
CA LEU A 31 4.37 5.24 -15.90
C LEU A 31 3.44 5.11 -14.70
N THR A 32 3.88 4.39 -13.70
CA THR A 32 3.07 4.03 -12.53
C THR A 32 3.84 4.27 -11.23
N SER A 33 3.18 4.13 -10.10
CA SER A 33 3.80 4.15 -8.76
C SER A 33 4.63 5.39 -8.47
N ILE A 34 4.21 6.54 -9.02
CA ILE A 34 4.93 7.80 -8.87
C ILE A 34 5.04 8.16 -7.40
N THR A 35 6.27 8.37 -6.95
CA THR A 35 6.58 8.63 -5.54
C THR A 35 7.61 9.73 -5.41
N TRP A 36 7.32 10.76 -4.62
CA TRP A 36 8.30 11.77 -4.24
C TRP A 36 9.21 11.25 -3.12
N ASN A 37 10.51 11.57 -3.21
CA ASN A 37 11.39 11.44 -2.07
C ASN A 37 11.01 12.47 -0.99
N PRO A 38 11.14 12.17 0.31
CA PRO A 38 10.84 13.14 1.38
C PRO A 38 11.66 14.44 1.32
N ASP A 39 12.80 14.49 0.62
CA ASP A 39 13.59 15.71 0.41
C ASP A 39 13.07 16.58 -0.76
N ASN A 40 12.11 16.10 -1.55
CA ASN A 40 11.59 16.74 -2.76
C ASN A 40 12.62 17.00 -3.90
N GLU A 41 13.79 16.39 -3.82
CA GLU A 41 14.83 16.52 -4.87
C GLU A 41 14.77 15.40 -5.90
N ARG A 42 14.06 14.32 -5.58
CA ARG A 42 13.97 13.10 -6.40
C ARG A 42 12.54 12.62 -6.54
N VAL A 43 12.25 12.04 -7.69
CA VAL A 43 11.00 11.36 -7.97
C VAL A 43 11.31 9.92 -8.43
N TYR A 44 10.53 8.98 -7.93
CA TYR A 44 10.61 7.56 -8.29
C TYR A 44 9.42 7.19 -9.15
N ILE A 45 9.67 6.38 -10.16
CA ILE A 45 8.63 5.99 -11.13
C ILE A 45 8.79 4.50 -11.41
N GLY A 46 7.70 3.77 -11.32
CA GLY A 46 7.59 2.43 -11.87
C GLY A 46 7.39 2.53 -13.38
N VAL A 47 8.43 2.19 -14.14
CA VAL A 47 8.36 2.08 -15.60
C VAL A 47 8.03 0.63 -15.93
N LEU A 48 6.80 0.38 -16.37
CA LEU A 48 6.31 -0.93 -16.73
C LEU A 48 6.30 -1.04 -18.26
N ASN A 49 6.89 -2.10 -18.80
CA ASN A 49 6.94 -2.34 -20.23
C ASN A 49 5.56 -2.62 -20.83
N ARG A 50 5.45 -2.57 -22.15
CA ARG A 50 4.18 -2.79 -22.87
C ARG A 50 3.61 -4.18 -22.67
N GLY A 51 4.46 -5.20 -22.48
CA GLY A 51 4.08 -6.59 -22.16
C GLY A 51 3.50 -6.75 -20.75
N GLN A 52 3.73 -5.77 -19.87
CA GLN A 52 3.33 -5.79 -18.45
C GLN A 52 3.96 -6.94 -17.66
N ASP A 53 5.11 -7.41 -18.09
CA ASP A 53 5.86 -8.51 -17.48
C ASP A 53 7.20 -8.07 -16.87
N HIS A 54 7.57 -6.79 -17.05
CA HIS A 54 8.80 -6.22 -16.53
C HIS A 54 8.59 -4.78 -16.04
N LEU A 55 8.73 -4.60 -14.72
CA LEU A 55 8.71 -3.32 -14.02
C LEU A 55 10.13 -2.93 -13.62
N GLN A 56 10.53 -1.71 -13.93
CA GLN A 56 11.72 -1.06 -13.39
C GLN A 56 11.33 0.08 -12.47
N PHE A 57 11.73 0.04 -11.21
CA PHE A 57 11.49 1.16 -10.28
C PHE A 57 12.70 2.09 -10.30
N ASN A 58 12.55 3.20 -11.02
CA ASN A 58 13.61 4.12 -11.39
C ASN A 58 13.57 5.40 -10.56
N GLU A 59 14.76 5.91 -10.23
CA GLU A 59 15.00 7.18 -9.56
C GLU A 59 15.39 8.25 -10.59
N TYR A 60 14.80 9.43 -10.48
CA TYR A 60 15.06 10.59 -11.34
C TYR A 60 15.32 11.82 -10.49
N ASN A 61 16.15 12.71 -10.99
CA ASN A 61 16.37 14.04 -10.42
C ASN A 61 15.15 14.92 -10.75
N ALA A 62 14.47 15.44 -9.71
CA ALA A 62 13.27 16.24 -9.88
C ALA A 62 13.53 17.68 -10.36
N LEU A 63 14.80 18.15 -10.35
CA LEU A 63 15.17 19.50 -10.74
C LEU A 63 15.59 19.61 -12.21
N ASN A 64 16.00 18.49 -12.84
CA ASN A 64 16.46 18.50 -14.25
C ASN A 64 15.90 17.33 -15.08
N GLY A 65 15.10 16.46 -14.49
CA GLY A 65 14.46 15.32 -15.14
C GLY A 65 15.36 14.15 -15.50
N GLU A 66 16.66 14.20 -15.15
CA GLU A 66 17.61 13.17 -15.52
C GLU A 66 17.36 11.86 -14.77
N TYR A 67 17.52 10.73 -15.47
CA TYR A 67 17.59 9.41 -14.88
C TYR A 67 18.83 9.29 -14.00
N LEU A 68 18.68 8.74 -12.80
CA LEU A 68 19.78 8.52 -11.87
C LEU A 68 20.15 7.04 -11.77
N GLN A 69 19.18 6.18 -11.46
CA GLN A 69 19.41 4.74 -11.33
C GLN A 69 18.11 3.93 -11.29
N THR A 70 18.22 2.63 -11.53
CA THR A 70 17.17 1.66 -11.19
C THR A 70 17.43 1.12 -9.78
N ILE A 71 16.40 1.18 -8.93
CA ILE A 71 16.47 0.68 -7.55
C ILE A 71 16.27 -0.83 -7.50
N PHE A 72 15.24 -1.32 -8.19
CA PHE A 72 14.96 -2.74 -8.37
C PHE A 72 14.16 -2.98 -9.65
N GLU A 73 14.08 -4.25 -10.02
CA GLU A 73 13.24 -4.74 -11.11
C GLU A 73 12.36 -5.87 -10.59
N ASP A 74 11.10 -5.89 -11.01
CA ASP A 74 10.19 -7.01 -10.85
C ASP A 74 9.88 -7.58 -12.24
N LYS A 75 10.03 -8.90 -12.39
CA LYS A 75 9.76 -9.63 -13.63
C LYS A 75 8.93 -10.87 -13.32
N ASP A 76 7.99 -11.17 -14.19
CA ASP A 76 7.16 -12.36 -14.12
C ASP A 76 6.86 -12.86 -15.54
N GLU A 77 6.74 -14.18 -15.73
CA GLU A 77 6.44 -14.76 -17.05
C GLU A 77 5.02 -14.46 -17.52
N GLN A 78 4.11 -14.07 -16.61
CA GLN A 78 2.72 -13.75 -16.93
C GLN A 78 2.51 -12.25 -16.91
N TYR A 79 2.60 -11.62 -15.73
CA TYR A 79 2.43 -10.17 -15.58
C TYR A 79 2.96 -9.67 -14.23
N VAL A 80 3.35 -8.41 -14.20
CA VAL A 80 3.68 -7.64 -13.00
C VAL A 80 2.62 -6.57 -12.80
N GLU A 81 1.96 -6.57 -11.63
CA GLU A 81 0.94 -5.58 -11.28
C GLU A 81 1.42 -4.71 -10.11
N PRO A 82 1.88 -3.48 -10.36
CA PRO A 82 2.24 -2.55 -9.31
C PRO A 82 0.99 -2.03 -8.58
N VAL A 83 0.91 -2.22 -7.28
CA VAL A 83 -0.29 -1.92 -6.47
C VAL A 83 -0.32 -0.52 -5.87
N GLY A 84 0.68 0.31 -6.09
CA GLY A 84 0.67 1.68 -5.57
C GLY A 84 2.06 2.31 -5.46
N PRO A 85 2.16 3.50 -4.88
CA PRO A 85 3.43 4.19 -4.68
C PRO A 85 4.30 3.48 -3.64
N ALA A 86 5.59 3.80 -3.64
CA ALA A 86 6.47 3.46 -2.54
C ALA A 86 6.13 4.30 -1.30
N HIS A 87 6.31 3.73 -0.11
CA HIS A 87 6.04 4.42 1.15
C HIS A 87 7.36 4.61 1.90
N PHE A 88 7.95 5.78 1.79
CA PHE A 88 9.18 6.09 2.53
C PHE A 88 8.95 6.01 4.03
N LEU A 89 9.94 5.43 4.76
CA LEU A 89 9.87 5.40 6.21
C LEU A 89 9.96 6.85 6.75
N PRO A 90 9.17 7.19 7.78
CA PRO A 90 9.36 8.46 8.47
C PRO A 90 10.81 8.65 8.89
N ASN A 91 11.36 9.84 8.66
CA ASN A 91 12.75 10.20 8.94
C ASN A 91 13.81 9.46 8.09
N SER A 92 13.46 8.92 6.94
CA SER A 92 14.40 8.31 5.99
C SER A 92 14.14 8.78 4.57
N THR A 93 15.20 9.18 3.87
CA THR A 93 15.19 9.46 2.44
C THR A 93 15.66 8.26 1.61
N ASN A 94 16.08 7.17 2.29
CA ASN A 94 16.74 6.02 1.64
C ASN A 94 16.03 4.68 1.85
N GLU A 95 15.04 4.61 2.74
CA GLU A 95 14.33 3.38 3.02
C GLU A 95 12.83 3.57 2.77
N PHE A 96 12.24 2.62 2.05
CA PHE A 96 10.81 2.63 1.75
C PHE A 96 10.22 1.23 1.79
N LEU A 97 8.89 1.16 1.90
CA LEU A 97 8.11 -0.05 1.77
C LEU A 97 7.48 -0.12 0.38
N TRP A 98 7.44 -1.33 -0.14
CA TRP A 98 6.85 -1.65 -1.43
C TRP A 98 5.97 -2.89 -1.30
N ILE A 99 4.82 -2.91 -1.96
CA ILE A 99 3.96 -4.09 -2.03
C ILE A 99 4.18 -4.76 -3.37
N ALA A 100 4.59 -6.04 -3.35
CA ALA A 100 4.83 -6.82 -4.56
C ALA A 100 4.49 -8.29 -4.37
N GLN A 101 4.11 -8.93 -5.46
CA GLN A 101 3.85 -10.37 -5.56
C GLN A 101 5.12 -11.08 -6.05
N ARG A 102 6.05 -11.37 -5.13
CA ARG A 102 7.33 -12.01 -5.46
C ARG A 102 7.41 -13.48 -5.03
N ASP A 103 6.49 -13.93 -4.18
CA ASP A 103 6.43 -15.29 -3.63
C ASP A 103 5.04 -15.91 -3.75
N GLY A 104 4.27 -15.47 -4.76
CA GLY A 104 2.91 -15.93 -5.04
C GLY A 104 1.81 -15.11 -4.39
N PHE A 105 2.14 -14.23 -3.42
CA PHE A 105 1.20 -13.37 -2.71
C PHE A 105 1.71 -11.94 -2.62
N TYR A 106 0.79 -10.97 -2.53
CA TYR A 106 1.17 -9.56 -2.30
C TYR A 106 1.63 -9.37 -0.87
N HIS A 107 2.93 -9.09 -0.71
CA HIS A 107 3.57 -8.84 0.58
C HIS A 107 4.29 -7.49 0.62
N ILE A 108 4.52 -7.00 1.85
CA ILE A 108 5.29 -5.80 2.11
C ILE A 108 6.78 -6.15 2.10
N TRP A 109 7.55 -5.42 1.29
CA TRP A 109 9.00 -5.48 1.18
C TRP A 109 9.60 -4.16 1.59
N LYS A 110 10.65 -4.18 2.40
CA LYS A 110 11.45 -3.00 2.75
C LYS A 110 12.65 -2.93 1.82
N HIS A 111 12.80 -1.82 1.12
CA HIS A 111 13.91 -1.53 0.22
C HIS A 111 14.81 -0.45 0.78
N ASN A 112 16.09 -0.48 0.37
CA ASN A 112 17.05 0.58 0.63
C ASN A 112 17.64 1.08 -0.69
N VAL A 113 17.52 2.36 -0.96
CA VAL A 113 17.94 3.03 -2.20
C VAL A 113 19.44 2.90 -2.45
N ASN A 114 20.27 3.09 -1.40
CA ASN A 114 21.71 3.19 -1.54
C ASN A 114 22.38 1.84 -1.85
N ASN A 115 21.95 0.77 -1.16
CA ASN A 115 22.55 -0.55 -1.32
C ASN A 115 21.70 -1.52 -2.15
N LYS A 116 20.52 -1.07 -2.59
CA LYS A 116 19.55 -1.83 -3.41
C LYS A 116 19.09 -3.15 -2.79
N LYS A 117 19.24 -3.30 -1.46
CA LYS A 117 18.78 -4.50 -0.76
C LYS A 117 17.29 -4.43 -0.49
N ALA A 118 16.64 -5.58 -0.64
CA ALA A 118 15.24 -5.79 -0.24
C ALA A 118 15.15 -6.79 0.89
N LYS A 119 14.22 -6.58 1.82
CA LYS A 119 13.88 -7.48 2.90
C LYS A 119 12.37 -7.66 2.95
N GLN A 120 11.90 -8.90 2.88
CA GLN A 120 10.48 -9.21 3.08
C GLN A 120 10.07 -8.94 4.53
N ILE A 121 8.98 -8.21 4.72
CA ILE A 121 8.44 -7.84 6.03
C ILE A 121 7.28 -8.74 6.42
N THR A 122 6.36 -9.00 5.50
CA THR A 122 5.22 -9.91 5.71
C THR A 122 5.39 -11.16 4.86
N LYS A 123 4.94 -12.31 5.38
CA LYS A 123 5.09 -13.61 4.70
C LYS A 123 3.95 -14.55 5.10
N GLY A 124 3.50 -15.39 4.16
CA GLY A 124 2.47 -16.40 4.36
C GLY A 124 1.57 -16.55 3.14
N GLU A 125 0.60 -17.44 3.21
CA GLU A 125 -0.36 -17.70 2.14
C GLU A 125 -1.57 -16.74 2.25
N PHE A 126 -1.31 -15.43 2.16
CA PHE A 126 -2.31 -14.38 2.25
C PHE A 126 -1.88 -13.12 1.49
N VAL A 127 -2.82 -12.23 1.25
CA VAL A 127 -2.61 -11.00 0.49
C VAL A 127 -2.68 -9.77 1.41
N ILE A 128 -1.71 -8.87 1.29
CA ILE A 128 -1.82 -7.50 1.79
C ILE A 128 -2.73 -6.73 0.83
N THR A 129 -3.88 -6.28 1.30
CA THR A 129 -4.87 -5.58 0.48
C THR A 129 -4.75 -4.06 0.57
N ALA A 130 -4.13 -3.54 1.64
CA ALA A 130 -3.86 -2.11 1.80
C ALA A 130 -2.70 -1.86 2.78
N PHE A 131 -1.87 -0.88 2.46
CA PHE A 131 -0.95 -0.26 3.42
C PHE A 131 -1.65 0.95 4.05
N ASN A 132 -1.76 0.95 5.38
CA ASN A 132 -2.53 1.93 6.12
C ASN A 132 -1.66 2.97 6.86
N GLY A 133 -0.34 2.94 6.63
CA GLY A 133 0.58 3.96 7.15
C GLY A 133 1.51 3.49 8.24
N PHE A 134 2.21 4.47 8.82
CA PHE A 134 3.17 4.29 9.92
C PHE A 134 2.60 4.88 11.21
N ASP A 135 3.12 4.42 12.36
CA ASP A 135 2.95 5.18 13.60
C ASP A 135 3.83 6.44 13.59
N ALA A 136 3.60 7.35 14.53
CA ALA A 136 4.31 8.63 14.61
C ALA A 136 5.84 8.52 14.73
N LYS A 137 6.37 7.37 15.17
CA LYS A 137 7.79 7.10 15.29
C LYS A 137 8.38 6.36 14.09
N GLY A 138 7.55 5.84 13.19
CA GLY A 138 7.98 4.97 12.09
C GLY A 138 8.48 3.59 12.53
N GLU A 139 8.19 3.18 13.78
CA GLU A 139 8.59 1.88 14.30
C GLU A 139 7.59 0.77 13.93
N ASN A 140 6.34 1.15 13.76
CA ASN A 140 5.27 0.23 13.41
C ASN A 140 4.59 0.65 12.11
N ILE A 141 4.19 -0.37 11.36
CA ILE A 141 3.32 -0.22 10.19
C ILE A 141 1.94 -0.78 10.50
N TYR A 142 0.96 -0.23 9.79
CA TYR A 142 -0.40 -0.73 9.79
C TYR A 142 -0.78 -1.17 8.39
N TYR A 143 -1.46 -2.29 8.28
CA TYR A 143 -1.93 -2.82 7.00
C TYR A 143 -3.20 -3.65 7.16
N THR A 144 -3.90 -3.84 6.06
CA THR A 144 -5.05 -4.73 5.96
C THR A 144 -4.66 -5.96 5.15
N SER A 145 -5.07 -7.14 5.59
CA SER A 145 -4.76 -8.40 4.89
C SER A 145 -5.86 -9.45 5.00
N THR A 146 -5.74 -10.47 4.16
CA THR A 146 -6.60 -11.67 4.13
C THR A 146 -6.06 -12.80 5.00
N GLU A 147 -5.19 -12.52 5.97
CA GLU A 147 -4.45 -13.55 6.73
C GLU A 147 -5.36 -14.54 7.49
N VAL A 148 -6.55 -14.11 7.92
CA VAL A 148 -7.51 -14.99 8.61
C VAL A 148 -8.26 -15.86 7.61
N SER A 149 -8.75 -15.26 6.53
CA SER A 149 -9.52 -15.90 5.48
C SER A 149 -9.48 -15.07 4.19
N PRO A 150 -9.49 -15.69 3.01
CA PRO A 150 -9.63 -14.97 1.74
C PRO A 150 -10.88 -14.09 1.67
N LEU A 151 -11.94 -14.44 2.44
CA LEU A 151 -13.21 -13.72 2.51
C LEU A 151 -13.21 -12.58 3.53
N GLU A 152 -12.19 -12.48 4.38
CA GLU A 152 -12.11 -11.49 5.44
C GLU A 152 -11.02 -10.45 5.19
N ARG A 153 -11.18 -9.27 5.76
CA ARG A 153 -10.19 -8.19 5.74
C ARG A 153 -9.96 -7.71 7.15
N HIS A 154 -8.74 -7.98 7.67
CA HIS A 154 -8.36 -7.61 9.03
C HIS A 154 -7.24 -6.60 9.07
N TYR A 155 -7.29 -5.74 10.08
CA TYR A 155 -6.32 -4.68 10.31
C TYR A 155 -5.24 -5.15 11.28
N TYR A 156 -3.97 -4.95 10.89
CA TYR A 156 -2.80 -5.41 11.63
C TYR A 156 -1.85 -4.27 11.96
N LYS A 157 -1.19 -4.40 13.10
CA LYS A 157 -0.01 -3.64 13.49
C LYS A 157 1.21 -4.56 13.43
N HIS A 158 2.29 -4.12 12.78
CA HIS A 158 3.53 -4.88 12.67
C HIS A 158 4.73 -4.00 13.03
N ASN A 159 5.55 -4.43 13.98
CA ASN A 159 6.76 -3.70 14.38
C ASN A 159 7.92 -4.05 13.45
N LEU A 160 8.49 -3.04 12.77
CA LEU A 160 9.55 -3.23 11.77
C LEU A 160 10.88 -3.70 12.36
N LYS A 161 11.14 -3.45 13.66
CA LYS A 161 12.40 -3.78 14.32
C LYS A 161 12.43 -5.23 14.81
N ASN A 162 11.40 -5.66 15.50
CA ASN A 162 11.37 -6.98 16.16
C ASN A 162 10.40 -7.97 15.50
N GLY A 163 9.67 -7.56 14.45
CA GLY A 163 8.74 -8.40 13.72
C GLY A 163 7.45 -8.76 14.47
N LYS A 164 7.20 -8.16 15.64
CA LYS A 164 5.98 -8.44 16.40
C LYS A 164 4.75 -7.95 15.65
N LYS A 165 3.84 -8.87 15.35
CA LYS A 165 2.57 -8.61 14.68
C LYS A 165 1.40 -8.76 15.67
N VAL A 166 0.40 -7.88 15.55
CA VAL A 166 -0.82 -7.89 16.33
C VAL A 166 -2.01 -7.64 15.41
N LYS A 167 -3.00 -8.54 15.41
CA LYS A 167 -4.30 -8.30 14.77
C LYS A 167 -5.11 -7.35 15.65
N ILE A 168 -5.52 -6.20 15.10
CA ILE A 168 -6.25 -5.15 15.82
C ILE A 168 -7.75 -5.41 15.79
N THR A 169 -8.32 -5.73 14.63
CA THR A 169 -9.74 -6.07 14.49
C THR A 169 -10.00 -7.49 15.01
N LYS A 170 -11.03 -7.69 15.82
CA LYS A 170 -11.26 -8.95 16.52
C LYS A 170 -12.41 -9.76 15.95
N GLU A 171 -13.50 -9.09 15.61
CA GLU A 171 -14.70 -9.70 15.04
C GLU A 171 -14.41 -10.32 13.66
N HIS A 172 -15.18 -11.29 13.25
CA HIS A 172 -15.08 -11.82 11.90
C HIS A 172 -15.71 -10.86 10.89
N GLY A 173 -15.20 -10.83 9.66
CA GLY A 173 -15.75 -10.02 8.58
C GLY A 173 -14.74 -9.16 7.82
N THR A 174 -15.29 -8.20 7.09
CA THR A 174 -14.52 -7.23 6.33
C THR A 174 -14.49 -5.89 7.06
N HIS A 175 -13.30 -5.49 7.46
CA HIS A 175 -13.03 -4.29 8.25
C HIS A 175 -12.42 -3.18 7.40
N ASN A 176 -12.95 -1.96 7.57
CA ASN A 176 -12.37 -0.73 7.06
C ASN A 176 -12.04 0.17 8.26
N VAL A 177 -10.75 0.26 8.57
CA VAL A 177 -10.26 0.89 9.80
C VAL A 177 -9.62 2.23 9.52
N LEU A 178 -10.04 3.27 10.25
CA LEU A 178 -9.45 4.60 10.22
C LEU A 178 -8.77 4.88 11.56
N PRO A 179 -7.44 5.06 11.59
CA PRO A 179 -6.74 5.46 12.80
C PRO A 179 -7.03 6.91 13.16
N SER A 180 -7.15 7.21 14.45
CA SER A 180 -7.12 8.60 14.94
C SER A 180 -5.72 9.19 14.71
N ALA A 181 -5.63 10.53 14.58
CA ALA A 181 -4.34 11.22 14.44
C ALA A 181 -3.34 10.91 15.56
N SER A 182 -3.83 10.64 16.77
CA SER A 182 -3.01 10.28 17.93
C SER A 182 -2.58 8.81 17.95
N GLY A 183 -3.15 7.95 17.09
CA GLY A 183 -2.96 6.50 17.12
C GLY A 183 -3.50 5.79 18.36
N LYS A 184 -4.26 6.50 19.22
CA LYS A 184 -4.81 5.92 20.45
C LYS A 184 -6.13 5.18 20.24
N TYR A 185 -6.85 5.53 19.18
CA TYR A 185 -8.14 4.94 18.84
C TYR A 185 -8.22 4.65 17.36
N PHE A 186 -9.09 3.71 17.03
CA PHE A 186 -9.46 3.34 15.67
C PHE A 186 -10.98 3.42 15.52
N LEU A 187 -11.43 3.93 14.39
CA LEU A 187 -12.79 3.78 13.93
C LEU A 187 -12.84 2.55 13.05
N ASP A 188 -13.55 1.52 13.47
CA ASP A 188 -13.72 0.26 12.74
C ASP A 188 -15.12 0.20 12.13
N ASN A 189 -15.20 0.24 10.82
CA ASN A 189 -16.44 0.06 10.07
C ASN A 189 -16.39 -1.32 9.42
N TYR A 190 -17.21 -2.25 9.92
CA TYR A 190 -17.16 -3.64 9.46
C TYR A 190 -18.54 -4.23 9.18
N SER A 191 -18.53 -5.24 8.36
CA SER A 191 -19.68 -6.12 8.06
C SER A 191 -19.23 -7.56 7.96
N SER A 192 -20.19 -8.48 8.16
CA SER A 192 -20.00 -9.91 7.99
C SER A 192 -21.27 -10.55 7.48
N THR A 193 -21.32 -11.88 7.39
CA THR A 193 -22.55 -12.63 7.07
C THR A 193 -23.66 -12.38 8.09
N ASP A 194 -23.31 -12.11 9.36
CA ASP A 194 -24.25 -11.95 10.47
C ASP A 194 -24.41 -10.50 10.92
N VAL A 195 -23.57 -9.60 10.40
CA VAL A 195 -23.55 -8.19 10.76
C VAL A 195 -23.70 -7.34 9.51
N ALA A 196 -24.87 -6.71 9.34
CA ALA A 196 -25.14 -5.88 8.19
C ALA A 196 -24.14 -4.72 8.08
N ARG A 197 -23.90 -3.99 9.16
CA ARG A 197 -22.85 -2.98 9.30
C ARG A 197 -22.75 -2.49 10.74
N ASN A 198 -21.55 -2.49 11.29
CA ASN A 198 -21.26 -1.82 12.55
C ASN A 198 -20.15 -0.77 12.37
N VAL A 199 -20.25 0.31 13.18
CA VAL A 199 -19.20 1.33 13.27
C VAL A 199 -18.82 1.46 14.73
N ASP A 200 -17.64 0.98 15.06
CA ASP A 200 -17.14 0.89 16.44
C ASP A 200 -15.89 1.76 16.65
N ILE A 201 -15.72 2.25 17.86
CA ILE A 201 -14.45 2.79 18.32
C ILE A 201 -13.72 1.69 19.09
N ALA A 202 -12.49 1.41 18.70
CA ALA A 202 -11.57 0.54 19.41
C ALA A 202 -10.34 1.32 19.92
N ASP A 203 -9.71 0.86 21.00
CA ASP A 203 -8.44 1.41 21.47
C ASP A 203 -7.25 0.92 20.62
N ALA A 204 -6.04 1.42 20.89
CA ALA A 204 -4.81 1.04 20.17
C ALA A 204 -4.43 -0.45 20.26
N LYS A 205 -5.10 -1.23 21.10
CA LYS A 205 -4.95 -2.69 21.23
C LYS A 205 -6.10 -3.45 20.57
N GLY A 206 -7.05 -2.75 19.96
CA GLY A 206 -8.25 -3.32 19.37
C GLY A 206 -9.32 -3.71 20.41
N ASN A 207 -9.27 -3.19 21.63
CA ASN A 207 -10.35 -3.40 22.58
C ASN A 207 -11.51 -2.46 22.26
N PHE A 208 -12.72 -3.01 22.26
CA PHE A 208 -13.95 -2.25 22.06
C PHE A 208 -14.08 -1.14 23.12
N VAL A 209 -14.41 0.07 22.66
CA VAL A 209 -14.65 1.24 23.49
C VAL A 209 -16.12 1.67 23.40
N LYS A 210 -16.63 1.83 22.19
CA LYS A 210 -18.01 2.32 21.98
C LYS A 210 -18.50 1.97 20.58
N ARG A 211 -19.78 1.55 20.47
CA ARG A 211 -20.50 1.47 19.21
C ARG A 211 -21.10 2.82 18.86
N LEU A 212 -20.82 3.31 17.66
CA LEU A 212 -21.39 4.55 17.12
C LEU A 212 -22.60 4.28 16.25
N HIS A 213 -22.61 3.17 15.54
CA HIS A 213 -23.70 2.79 14.65
C HIS A 213 -23.82 1.27 14.58
N GLU A 214 -25.06 0.80 14.56
CA GLU A 214 -25.42 -0.59 14.28
C GLU A 214 -26.55 -0.56 13.24
N ALA A 215 -26.29 -1.10 12.07
CA ALA A 215 -27.32 -1.18 11.04
C ALA A 215 -28.33 -2.30 11.39
N VAL A 216 -29.58 -2.00 11.17
CA VAL A 216 -30.62 -3.04 11.23
C VAL A 216 -30.42 -3.99 10.06
N ASP A 217 -30.49 -5.29 10.33
CA ASP A 217 -30.46 -6.28 9.27
C ASP A 217 -31.66 -6.08 8.33
N PRO A 218 -31.44 -5.75 7.04
CA PRO A 218 -32.51 -5.53 6.07
C PRO A 218 -33.23 -6.82 5.71
N LEU A 219 -32.66 -7.98 6.02
CA LEU A 219 -33.19 -9.30 5.69
C LEU A 219 -33.83 -10.02 6.88
N LYS A 220 -33.92 -9.38 8.05
CA LYS A 220 -34.44 -9.96 9.31
C LYS A 220 -35.83 -10.58 9.20
N ASP A 221 -36.65 -10.08 8.28
CA ASP A 221 -38.05 -10.55 8.05
C ASP A 221 -38.11 -11.62 6.94
N TYR A 222 -37.00 -12.02 6.36
CA TYR A 222 -36.90 -13.03 5.31
C TYR A 222 -36.29 -14.32 5.84
N ASN A 223 -36.82 -15.45 5.40
CA ASN A 223 -36.24 -16.76 5.71
C ASN A 223 -35.14 -17.06 4.67
N ILE A 224 -33.93 -16.66 4.95
CA ILE A 224 -32.76 -16.93 4.11
C ILE A 224 -31.97 -18.11 4.65
N GLY A 225 -31.43 -18.94 3.73
CA GLY A 225 -30.55 -20.04 4.09
C GLY A 225 -29.27 -19.57 4.78
N THR A 226 -28.65 -20.46 5.58
CA THR A 226 -27.35 -20.23 6.17
C THR A 226 -26.27 -20.22 5.09
N ILE A 227 -25.41 -19.22 5.09
CA ILE A 227 -24.23 -19.16 4.22
C ILE A 227 -23.11 -19.92 4.94
N GLU A 228 -22.63 -21.03 4.35
CA GLU A 228 -21.51 -21.82 4.85
C GLU A 228 -20.19 -21.42 4.15
#